data_3846ec091bc2ceddbf8fb3e639537f1c
#
_entry.id   3846ec091bc2ceddbf8fb3e639537f1c
#
_cell.length_a   1.000
_cell.length_b   1.000
_cell.length_c   1.000
_cell.angle_alpha   90.00
_cell.angle_beta   90.00
_cell.angle_gamma   90.00
#
_symmetry.space_group_name_H-M   'P 1'
#
loop_
_entity.id
_entity.type
_entity.pdbx_description
1 polymer ?
#
loop_
_entity_poly.entity_id
_entity_poly.type
_entity_poly.pdbx_seq_one_letter_code
_entity_poly.pdbx_strand_id
1 'polypeptide(L)'
;MIRLKENGLLREKASYLVDELNEITRNNKVDYAVVYGEFLYKAKSWPYERRVVCKVEKPENQIVYMYTFVVTNMDSAPEYLIKFYCKRGLMENFIKESKSGFDFASVALNSATGILYPFGDSWYSYQFRYCSVNNPGLT
;
A
#
# COMPACT_ATOMS: atom_id res chain seq x y z
N MET A 1 -6.16 -9.21 5.82
CA MET A 1 -6.14 -8.37 4.58
C MET A 1 -5.31 -9.06 3.52
N ILE A 2 -5.84 -9.12 2.29
CA ILE A 2 -5.19 -9.78 1.14
C ILE A 2 -5.32 -8.86 -0.07
N ARG A 3 -4.22 -8.62 -0.78
CA ARG A 3 -4.24 -7.86 -2.03
C ARG A 3 -4.84 -8.73 -3.15
N LEU A 4 -5.77 -8.16 -3.88
CA LEU A 4 -6.33 -8.77 -5.08
C LEU A 4 -5.53 -8.32 -6.31
N LYS A 5 -5.36 -9.27 -7.23
CA LYS A 5 -4.87 -8.94 -8.57
C LYS A 5 -5.96 -8.17 -9.31
N GLU A 6 -5.57 -7.09 -9.93
CA GLU A 6 -6.43 -6.25 -10.75
C GLU A 6 -7.09 -7.06 -11.89
N ASN A 7 -8.38 -6.86 -12.09
CA ASN A 7 -9.15 -7.44 -13.19
C ASN A 7 -10.25 -6.48 -13.68
N GLY A 8 -10.87 -6.78 -14.81
CA GLY A 8 -11.89 -5.92 -15.43
C GLY A 8 -13.10 -5.62 -14.53
N LEU A 9 -13.59 -6.62 -13.79
CA LEU A 9 -14.73 -6.46 -12.88
C LEU A 9 -14.41 -5.54 -11.69
N LEU A 10 -13.20 -5.62 -11.15
CA LEU A 10 -12.77 -4.75 -10.08
C LEU A 10 -12.62 -3.30 -10.57
N ARG A 11 -12.11 -3.10 -11.78
CA ARG A 11 -12.04 -1.75 -12.40
C ARG A 11 -13.43 -1.18 -12.65
N GLU A 12 -14.35 -1.98 -13.16
CA GLU A 12 -15.74 -1.55 -13.39
C GLU A 12 -16.39 -1.10 -12.07
N LYS A 13 -16.24 -1.89 -11.01
CA LYS A 13 -16.76 -1.52 -9.68
C LYS A 13 -16.09 -0.27 -9.08
N ALA A 14 -14.86 0.03 -9.45
CA ALA A 14 -14.13 1.21 -9.01
C ALA A 14 -14.30 2.44 -9.94
N SER A 15 -15.10 2.34 -11.00
CA SER A 15 -15.26 3.43 -11.99
C SER A 15 -15.74 4.75 -11.38
N TYR A 16 -16.64 4.69 -10.40
CA TYR A 16 -17.12 5.88 -9.68
C TYR A 16 -16.01 6.68 -8.99
N LEU A 17 -14.96 6.00 -8.54
CA LEU A 17 -13.79 6.67 -7.94
C LEU A 17 -12.91 7.36 -8.98
N VAL A 18 -12.88 6.84 -10.20
CA VAL A 18 -12.18 7.49 -11.33
C VAL A 18 -12.88 8.79 -11.70
N ASP A 19 -14.20 8.79 -11.70
CA ASP A 19 -15.01 9.99 -11.99
C ASP A 19 -14.78 11.05 -10.90
N GLU A 20 -14.83 10.67 -9.64
CA GLU A 20 -14.52 11.54 -8.50
C GLU A 20 -13.08 12.08 -8.58
N LEU A 21 -12.11 11.24 -8.91
CA LEU A 21 -10.71 11.63 -9.06
C LEU A 21 -10.52 12.63 -10.21
N ASN A 22 -11.21 12.44 -11.32
CA ASN A 22 -11.19 13.35 -12.45
C ASN A 22 -11.79 14.72 -12.11
N GLU A 23 -12.86 14.76 -11.32
CA GLU A 23 -13.44 15.99 -10.82
C GLU A 23 -12.47 16.76 -9.91
N ILE A 24 -11.84 16.06 -8.97
CA ILE A 24 -10.83 16.64 -8.06
C ILE A 24 -9.66 17.20 -8.86
N THR A 25 -9.15 16.45 -9.82
CA THR A 25 -8.03 16.86 -10.66
C THR A 25 -8.38 18.11 -11.50
N ARG A 26 -9.58 18.15 -12.04
CA ARG A 26 -10.06 19.26 -12.86
C ARG A 26 -10.27 20.54 -12.04
N ASN A 27 -10.88 20.42 -10.86
CA ASN A 27 -11.22 21.54 -10.00
C ASN A 27 -9.98 22.17 -9.34
N ASN A 28 -9.03 21.34 -8.91
CA ASN A 28 -7.86 21.78 -8.16
C ASN A 28 -6.63 22.02 -9.04
N LYS A 29 -6.67 21.69 -10.33
CA LYS A 29 -5.53 21.77 -11.28
C LYS A 29 -4.28 21.07 -10.73
N VAL A 30 -4.47 19.92 -10.09
CA VAL A 30 -3.40 19.13 -9.46
C VAL A 30 -3.06 17.95 -10.37
N ASP A 31 -1.78 17.74 -10.63
CA ASP A 31 -1.33 16.62 -11.47
C ASP A 31 -1.40 15.26 -10.76
N TYR A 32 -1.32 15.26 -9.43
CA TYR A 32 -1.41 14.07 -8.59
C TYR A 32 -2.69 14.08 -7.75
N ALA A 33 -3.45 13.01 -7.79
CA ALA A 33 -4.61 12.83 -6.94
C ALA A 33 -4.79 11.36 -6.54
N VAL A 34 -5.35 11.13 -5.36
CA VAL A 34 -5.66 9.81 -4.81
C VAL A 34 -7.06 9.82 -4.22
N VAL A 35 -7.84 8.79 -4.55
CA VAL A 35 -9.18 8.57 -3.98
C VAL A 35 -9.25 7.16 -3.41
N TYR A 36 -9.92 7.03 -2.27
CA TYR A 36 -10.16 5.76 -1.58
C TYR A 36 -11.65 5.43 -1.61
N GLY A 37 -11.96 4.15 -1.75
CA GLY A 37 -13.33 3.70 -1.72
C GLY A 37 -13.46 2.25 -1.29
N GLU A 38 -14.68 1.77 -1.26
CA GLU A 38 -14.99 0.41 -0.89
C GLU A 38 -16.22 -0.12 -1.64
N PHE A 39 -16.28 -1.41 -1.83
CA PHE A 39 -17.42 -2.11 -2.40
C PHE A 39 -17.43 -3.58 -1.99
N LEU A 40 -18.56 -4.23 -2.19
CA LEU A 40 -18.67 -5.67 -2.03
C LEU A 40 -18.32 -6.38 -3.34
N TYR A 41 -17.48 -7.40 -3.23
CA TYR A 41 -17.02 -8.19 -4.35
C TYR A 41 -17.10 -9.68 -4.05
N LYS A 42 -17.55 -10.45 -5.03
CA LYS A 42 -17.60 -11.91 -4.98
C LYS A 42 -16.79 -12.49 -6.14
N ALA A 43 -15.72 -13.19 -5.83
CA ALA A 43 -14.99 -13.97 -6.82
C ALA A 43 -15.75 -15.27 -7.13
N LYS A 44 -15.54 -15.86 -8.31
CA LYS A 44 -16.22 -17.11 -8.72
C LYS A 44 -16.02 -18.26 -7.74
N SER A 45 -14.87 -18.31 -7.07
CA SER A 45 -14.51 -19.35 -6.10
C SER A 45 -14.97 -19.06 -4.67
N TRP A 46 -15.57 -17.89 -4.40
CA TRP A 46 -15.98 -17.53 -3.05
C TRP A 46 -17.44 -17.89 -2.77
N PRO A 47 -17.75 -18.41 -1.59
CA PRO A 47 -19.10 -18.76 -1.22
C PRO A 47 -20.00 -17.53 -1.00
N TYR A 48 -19.42 -16.41 -0.53
CA TYR A 48 -20.13 -15.15 -0.24
C TYR A 48 -19.30 -13.92 -0.64
N GLU A 49 -19.97 -12.77 -0.70
CA GLU A 49 -19.34 -11.49 -0.97
C GLU A 49 -18.45 -11.06 0.18
N ARG A 50 -17.38 -10.36 -0.15
CA ARG A 50 -16.44 -9.78 0.84
C ARG A 50 -16.22 -8.31 0.56
N ARG A 51 -15.95 -7.56 1.62
CA ARG A 51 -15.58 -6.16 1.54
C ARG A 51 -14.22 -6.01 0.88
N VAL A 52 -14.18 -5.20 -0.16
CA VAL A 52 -12.96 -4.80 -0.86
C VAL A 52 -12.78 -3.30 -0.68
N VAL A 53 -11.66 -2.89 -0.16
CA VAL A 53 -11.23 -1.49 -0.15
C VAL A 53 -10.29 -1.25 -1.32
N CYS A 54 -10.43 -0.10 -1.95
CA CYS A 54 -9.61 0.25 -3.11
C CYS A 54 -9.05 1.65 -3.00
N LYS A 55 -7.90 1.81 -3.62
CA LYS A 55 -7.23 3.08 -3.86
C LYS A 55 -7.10 3.25 -5.36
N VAL A 56 -7.53 4.38 -5.88
CA VAL A 56 -7.26 4.81 -7.24
C VAL A 56 -6.34 6.02 -7.18
N GLU A 57 -5.25 5.96 -7.91
CA GLU A 57 -4.20 6.96 -7.92
C GLU A 57 -3.93 7.40 -9.34
N LYS A 58 -3.87 8.69 -9.55
CA LYS A 58 -3.38 9.29 -10.78
C LYS A 58 -1.97 9.84 -10.53
N PRO A 59 -0.92 9.17 -11.03
CA PRO A 59 0.46 9.66 -10.90
C PRO A 59 0.68 10.93 -11.72
N GLU A 60 1.63 11.75 -11.27
CA GLU A 60 2.06 12.93 -12.02
C GLU A 60 2.55 12.55 -13.43
N ASN A 61 2.18 13.34 -14.40
CA ASN A 61 2.57 13.18 -15.81
C ASN A 61 2.17 11.83 -16.45
N GLN A 62 1.22 11.11 -15.87
CA GLN A 62 0.70 9.86 -16.43
C GLN A 62 -0.80 9.96 -16.71
N ILE A 63 -1.21 9.36 -17.84
CA ILE A 63 -2.61 9.25 -18.23
C ILE A 63 -3.26 8.00 -17.61
N VAL A 64 -2.44 7.05 -17.16
CA VAL A 64 -2.91 5.77 -16.65
C VAL A 64 -3.14 5.82 -15.14
N TYR A 65 -4.31 5.36 -14.70
CA TYR A 65 -4.65 5.20 -13.29
C TYR A 65 -4.03 3.94 -12.69
N MET A 66 -3.55 4.06 -11.47
CA MET A 66 -3.06 2.93 -10.69
C MET A 66 -4.11 2.49 -9.67
N TYR A 67 -4.39 1.20 -9.65
CA TYR A 67 -5.39 0.60 -8.77
C TYR A 67 -4.73 -0.29 -7.72
N THR A 68 -5.22 -0.20 -6.50
CA THR A 68 -4.87 -1.14 -5.43
C THR A 68 -6.16 -1.65 -4.80
N PHE A 69 -6.35 -2.96 -4.81
CA PHE A 69 -7.52 -3.62 -4.24
C PHE A 69 -7.10 -4.54 -3.09
N VAL A 70 -7.73 -4.39 -1.94
CA VAL A 70 -7.45 -5.19 -0.75
C VAL A 70 -8.74 -5.72 -0.15
N VAL A 71 -8.83 -7.04 -0.01
CA VAL A 71 -9.93 -7.69 0.72
C VAL A 71 -9.68 -7.59 2.20
N THR A 72 -10.69 -7.23 2.95
CA THR A 72 -10.62 -7.11 4.40
C THR A 72 -11.93 -7.53 5.08
N ASN A 73 -11.82 -7.96 6.30
CA ASN A 73 -12.93 -8.15 7.24
C ASN A 73 -12.95 -7.08 8.35
N MET A 74 -12.05 -6.10 8.27
CA MET A 74 -11.94 -5.01 9.25
C MET A 74 -12.93 -3.89 8.90
N ASP A 75 -13.48 -3.25 9.91
CA ASP A 75 -14.55 -2.24 9.81
C ASP A 75 -14.01 -0.79 9.83
N SER A 76 -12.73 -0.61 9.56
CA SER A 76 -12.08 0.70 9.54
C SER A 76 -12.26 1.41 8.19
N ALA A 77 -11.99 2.71 8.17
CA ALA A 77 -12.06 3.52 6.95
C ALA A 77 -11.13 3.00 5.84
N PRO A 78 -11.54 3.06 4.56
CA PRO A 78 -10.75 2.55 3.43
C PRO A 78 -9.33 3.12 3.34
N GLU A 79 -9.19 4.41 3.56
CA GLU A 79 -7.89 5.08 3.56
C GLU A 79 -6.93 4.51 4.62
N TYR A 80 -7.43 4.32 5.85
CA TYR A 80 -6.65 3.74 6.95
C TYR A 80 -6.22 2.31 6.62
N LEU A 81 -7.13 1.50 6.10
CA LEU A 81 -6.87 0.10 5.76
C LEU A 81 -5.81 -0.04 4.66
N ILE A 82 -5.87 0.78 3.63
CA ILE A 82 -4.86 0.80 2.56
C ILE A 82 -3.50 1.24 3.09
N LYS A 83 -3.45 2.30 3.89
CA LYS A 83 -2.20 2.76 4.53
C LYS A 83 -1.61 1.70 5.46
N PHE A 84 -2.44 1.05 6.23
CA PHE A 84 -2.04 -0.05 7.11
C PHE A 84 -1.49 -1.24 6.32
N TYR A 85 -2.13 -1.61 5.22
CA TYR A 85 -1.65 -2.67 4.33
C TYR A 85 -0.30 -2.33 3.69
N CYS A 86 -0.11 -1.09 3.25
CA CYS A 86 1.15 -0.62 2.68
C CYS A 86 2.30 -0.69 3.70
N LYS A 87 2.06 -0.34 4.97
CA LYS A 87 3.05 -0.49 6.04
C LYS A 87 3.53 -1.94 6.21
N ARG A 88 2.64 -2.90 6.06
CA ARG A 88 3.00 -4.32 6.08
C ARG A 88 3.97 -4.68 4.93
N GLY A 89 3.72 -4.19 3.73
CA GLY A 89 4.60 -4.40 2.58
C GLY A 89 6.01 -3.82 2.80
N LEU A 90 6.11 -2.69 3.46
CA LEU A 90 7.38 -2.10 3.85
C LEU A 90 8.17 -3.00 4.81
N MET A 91 7.50 -3.59 5.79
CA MET A 91 8.13 -4.53 6.73
C MET A 91 8.67 -5.78 6.03
N GLU A 92 7.91 -6.34 5.09
CA GLU A 92 8.34 -7.51 4.31
C GLU A 92 9.57 -7.19 3.44
N ASN A 93 9.60 -6.03 2.80
CA ASN A 93 10.76 -5.58 2.02
C ASN A 93 11.98 -5.35 2.91
N PHE A 94 11.80 -4.73 4.06
CA PHE A 94 12.87 -4.53 5.03
C PHE A 94 13.49 -5.86 5.51
N ILE A 95 12.66 -6.86 5.82
CA ILE A 95 13.13 -8.19 6.20
C ILE A 95 13.93 -8.84 5.06
N LYS A 96 13.48 -8.70 3.81
CA LYS A 96 14.20 -9.22 2.64
C LYS A 96 15.57 -8.54 2.46
N GLU A 97 15.61 -7.22 2.55
CA GLU A 97 16.85 -6.46 2.44
C GLU A 97 17.83 -6.77 3.58
N SER A 98 17.33 -6.91 4.79
CA SER A 98 18.14 -7.30 5.94
C SER A 98 18.76 -8.68 5.76
N LYS A 99 18.01 -9.62 5.18
CA LYS A 99 18.51 -10.98 4.90
C LYS A 99 19.55 -11.01 3.79
N SER A 100 19.40 -10.18 2.76
CA SER A 100 20.31 -10.17 1.61
C SER A 100 21.50 -9.21 1.77
N GLY A 101 21.30 -8.10 2.46
CA GLY A 101 22.34 -7.06 2.60
C GLY A 101 23.28 -7.22 3.80
N PHE A 102 22.81 -7.85 4.88
CA PHE A 102 23.57 -7.96 6.13
C PHE A 102 23.94 -9.41 6.51
N ASP A 103 23.65 -10.37 5.64
CA ASP A 103 23.91 -11.80 5.90
C ASP A 103 23.46 -12.25 7.31
N PHE A 104 22.23 -11.88 7.65
CA PHE A 104 21.64 -12.04 8.98
C PHE A 104 21.62 -13.49 9.47
N ALA A 105 21.67 -14.44 8.53
CA ALA A 105 21.68 -15.86 8.85
C ALA A 105 23.05 -16.31 9.43
N SER A 106 24.14 -15.64 9.06
CA SER A 106 25.48 -15.96 9.59
C SER A 106 25.80 -15.27 10.92
N VAL A 107 25.20 -14.11 11.18
CA VAL A 107 25.44 -13.32 12.39
C VAL A 107 24.60 -13.83 13.57
N ALA A 108 23.45 -14.45 13.35
CA ALA A 108 22.58 -15.00 14.39
C ALA A 108 23.20 -16.15 15.21
N LEU A 109 24.27 -16.75 14.71
CA LEU A 109 24.93 -17.89 15.39
C LEU A 109 26.06 -17.48 16.34
N ASN A 110 26.58 -16.25 16.31
CA ASN A 110 27.83 -15.93 17.00
C ASN A 110 27.78 -14.87 18.09
N SER A 111 26.76 -14.09 18.30
CA SER A 111 26.58 -13.31 19.53
C SER A 111 25.23 -12.58 19.62
N ALA A 112 24.51 -12.85 20.70
CA ALA A 112 23.23 -12.16 21.02
C ALA A 112 23.40 -10.67 21.36
N THR A 113 24.60 -10.18 21.51
CA THR A 113 24.93 -8.79 21.87
C THR A 113 25.23 -7.87 20.69
N GLY A 114 25.57 -8.42 19.52
CA GLY A 114 25.92 -7.63 18.33
C GLY A 114 24.72 -7.17 17.49
N ILE A 115 23.55 -7.73 17.72
CA ILE A 115 22.36 -7.53 16.86
C ILE A 115 21.59 -6.25 17.19
N LEU A 116 21.78 -5.67 18.39
CA LEU A 116 21.00 -4.52 18.86
C LEU A 116 21.51 -3.16 18.34
N TYR A 117 22.76 -3.05 17.93
CA TYR A 117 23.36 -1.77 17.55
C TYR A 117 23.09 -1.25 16.13
N PRO A 118 23.00 -2.08 15.08
CA PRO A 118 22.69 -1.55 13.75
C PRO A 118 21.20 -1.24 13.53
N PHE A 119 20.31 -1.72 14.42
CA PHE A 119 18.86 -1.62 14.22
C PHE A 119 18.27 -0.28 14.69
N GLY A 120 18.87 0.41 15.66
CA GLY A 120 18.27 1.59 16.26
C GLY A 120 18.14 2.77 15.31
N ASP A 121 19.22 3.18 14.70
CA ASP A 121 19.29 4.43 13.94
C ASP A 121 18.97 4.27 12.45
N SER A 122 19.32 3.13 11.88
CA SER A 122 19.04 2.81 10.47
C SER A 122 17.54 2.56 10.19
N TRP A 123 16.81 2.02 11.17
CA TRP A 123 15.40 1.77 11.08
C TRP A 123 14.57 3.05 10.90
N TYR A 124 14.83 4.07 11.72
CA TYR A 124 14.11 5.34 11.67
C TYR A 124 14.40 6.12 10.39
N SER A 125 15.65 6.13 9.94
CA SER A 125 16.03 6.85 8.73
C SER A 125 15.47 6.21 7.45
N TYR A 126 15.38 4.88 7.41
CA TYR A 126 14.84 4.15 6.26
C TYR A 126 13.31 4.32 6.17
N GLN A 127 12.63 4.21 7.30
CA GLN A 127 11.18 4.40 7.37
C GLN A 127 10.78 5.83 6.98
N PHE A 128 11.59 6.83 7.36
CA PHE A 128 11.33 8.23 7.02
C PHE A 128 11.53 8.50 5.52
N ARG A 129 12.58 7.97 4.91
CA ARG A 129 12.83 8.12 3.47
C ARG A 129 11.79 7.43 2.61
N TYR A 130 11.38 6.23 2.97
CA TYR A 130 10.41 5.46 2.18
C TYR A 130 8.99 6.03 2.27
N CYS A 131 8.60 6.51 3.44
CA CYS A 131 7.33 7.23 3.62
C CYS A 131 7.33 8.58 2.90
N SER A 132 8.45 9.32 2.88
CA SER A 132 8.60 10.59 2.18
C SER A 132 8.51 10.46 0.66
N VAL A 133 9.13 9.40 0.10
CA VAL A 133 9.17 9.18 -1.36
C VAL A 133 7.82 8.67 -1.89
N ASN A 134 7.11 7.87 -1.10
CA ASN A 134 5.83 7.27 -1.53
C ASN A 134 4.58 7.97 -1.00
N ASN A 135 4.73 9.03 -0.21
CA ASN A 135 3.58 9.76 0.34
C ASN A 135 3.96 11.23 0.62
N PRO A 136 4.06 12.08 -0.45
CA PRO A 136 4.45 13.48 -0.32
C PRO A 136 3.47 14.35 0.49
N GLY A 137 2.34 13.79 0.93
CA GLY A 137 1.35 14.46 1.77
C GLY A 137 1.50 14.27 3.28
N LEU A 138 2.56 13.59 3.75
CA LEU A 138 2.89 13.39 5.16
C LEU A 138 4.17 14.16 5.55
N THR A 139 4.17 15.43 5.29
CA THR A 139 5.10 16.38 5.93
C THR A 139 4.45 16.98 7.15
#